data_cefb36b9ceffa8bf99866b78974c6b68
#
_entry.id   cefb36b9ceffa8bf99866b78974c6b68
#
_cell.length_a   1.000
_cell.length_b   1.000
_cell.length_c   1.000
_cell.angle_alpha   90.00
_cell.angle_beta   90.00
_cell.angle_gamma   90.00
#
_symmetry.space_group_name_H-M   'P 1'
#
loop_
_entity.id
_entity.type
_entity.pdbx_description
1 polymer ?
#
loop_
_entity_poly.entity_id
_entity_poly.type
_entity_poly.pdbx_seq_one_letter_code
_entity_poly.pdbx_strand_id
1 'polypeptide(L)'
;RPAPRGSGTMTSLEFARKLIAHGADLNVRVTTRPPAGITALNFIGGTPFLLAARTADAEYMRLLAELGADPHLTNEDSSTALMVAAGLGTSSPGEDPGTEAEVIEAVQLALDLGLDIDAVDDKGETAMHGAAYKHLPRIVALLADAGADIDVWHRKNERGATPLNIAVGMHRGMNI
;
A
#
# COMPACT_ATOMS: atom_id res chain seq x y z
N ARG A 1 14.92 11.51 -0.44
CA ARG A 1 13.88 12.43 -0.94
C ARG A 1 14.34 13.87 -0.79
N PRO A 2 13.97 14.79 -1.71
CA PRO A 2 14.30 16.20 -1.56
C PRO A 2 13.65 16.77 -0.30
N ALA A 3 14.36 17.71 0.34
CA ALA A 3 13.82 18.42 1.51
C ALA A 3 12.53 19.16 1.15
N PRO A 4 11.53 19.19 2.05
CA PRO A 4 10.32 19.96 1.86
C PRO A 4 10.65 21.45 1.62
N ARG A 5 9.88 22.14 0.76
CA ARG A 5 10.07 23.58 0.54
C ARG A 5 9.92 24.32 1.87
N GLY A 6 10.92 25.15 2.21
CA GLY A 6 10.96 25.93 3.46
C GLY A 6 11.60 25.24 4.64
N SER A 7 12.01 23.96 4.53
CA SER A 7 12.70 23.26 5.64
C SER A 7 14.23 23.41 5.64
N GLY A 8 14.78 24.18 4.71
CA GLY A 8 16.23 24.27 4.51
C GLY A 8 16.80 22.95 4.00
N THR A 9 17.76 22.37 4.73
CA THR A 9 18.37 21.07 4.41
C THR A 9 17.71 19.89 5.11
N MET A 10 16.64 20.10 5.89
CA MET A 10 15.96 19.05 6.67
C MET A 10 15.23 18.09 5.72
N THR A 11 15.50 16.80 5.86
CA THR A 11 14.81 15.74 5.11
C THR A 11 13.36 15.55 5.61
N SER A 12 12.51 14.90 4.81
CA SER A 12 11.14 14.57 5.22
C SER A 12 11.11 13.64 6.44
N LEU A 13 12.08 12.73 6.57
CA LEU A 13 12.21 11.83 7.71
C LEU A 13 12.60 12.59 8.99
N GLU A 14 13.57 13.50 8.90
CA GLU A 14 13.94 14.37 10.05
C GLU A 14 12.77 15.25 10.49
N PHE A 15 12.00 15.76 9.53
CA PHE A 15 10.81 16.55 9.83
C PHE A 15 9.74 15.71 10.53
N ALA A 16 9.47 14.48 10.06
CA ALA A 16 8.56 13.57 10.71
C ALA A 16 8.99 13.23 12.16
N ARG A 17 10.29 12.92 12.38
CA ARG A 17 10.83 12.68 13.73
C ARG A 17 10.57 13.87 14.66
N LYS A 18 10.72 15.10 14.17
CA LYS A 18 10.41 16.30 14.96
C LYS A 18 8.93 16.43 15.29
N LEU A 19 8.03 16.20 14.33
CA LEU A 19 6.60 16.23 14.61
C LEU A 19 6.21 15.20 15.67
N ILE A 20 6.73 13.98 15.57
CA ILE A 20 6.46 12.89 16.51
C ILE A 20 7.04 13.23 17.90
N ALA A 21 8.26 13.77 17.96
CA ALA A 21 8.88 14.23 19.21
C ALA A 21 8.08 15.34 19.91
N HIS A 22 7.27 16.10 19.17
CA HIS A 22 6.35 17.11 19.70
C HIS A 22 4.92 16.59 19.90
N GLY A 23 4.70 15.28 19.88
CA GLY A 23 3.44 14.64 20.26
C GLY A 23 2.47 14.39 19.11
N ALA A 24 2.95 14.40 17.86
CA ALA A 24 2.11 13.97 16.74
C ALA A 24 1.72 12.49 16.91
N ASP A 25 0.41 12.19 16.73
CA ASP A 25 -0.11 10.84 16.81
C ASP A 25 0.35 10.02 15.59
N LEU A 26 1.09 8.92 15.85
CA LEU A 26 1.60 8.00 14.85
C LEU A 26 0.50 7.22 14.12
N ASN A 27 -0.65 7.08 14.76
CA ASN A 27 -1.78 6.28 14.27
C ASN A 27 -2.98 7.15 13.87
N VAL A 28 -2.76 8.47 13.72
CA VAL A 28 -3.80 9.40 13.26
C VAL A 28 -4.45 8.90 11.98
N ARG A 29 -5.78 8.95 11.92
CA ARG A 29 -6.54 8.47 10.76
C ARG A 29 -6.99 9.62 9.88
N VAL A 30 -6.91 9.41 8.58
CA VAL A 30 -7.52 10.31 7.59
C VAL A 30 -9.04 10.27 7.75
N THR A 31 -9.67 11.44 7.96
CA THR A 31 -11.12 11.56 8.20
C THR A 31 -11.89 12.13 7.01
N THR A 32 -11.20 12.73 6.06
CA THR A 32 -11.82 13.33 4.88
C THR A 32 -11.15 12.82 3.61
N ARG A 33 -11.97 12.59 2.58
CA ARG A 33 -11.44 12.17 1.28
C ARG A 33 -10.60 13.31 0.68
N PRO A 34 -9.34 13.07 0.31
CA PRO A 34 -8.55 14.07 -0.40
C PRO A 34 -9.22 14.41 -1.75
N PRO A 35 -8.89 15.58 -2.35
CA PRO A 35 -9.34 15.89 -3.70
C PRO A 35 -9.05 14.74 -4.66
N ALA A 36 -9.92 14.57 -5.67
CA ALA A 36 -9.82 13.48 -6.63
C ALA A 36 -8.40 13.35 -7.20
N GLY A 37 -7.84 12.16 -7.06
CA GLY A 37 -6.51 11.79 -7.55
C GLY A 37 -6.60 10.60 -8.51
N ILE A 38 -5.47 10.15 -9.01
CA ILE A 38 -5.32 9.03 -9.96
C ILE A 38 -5.37 7.66 -9.28
N THR A 39 -5.74 7.58 -8.00
CA THR A 39 -5.82 6.32 -7.25
C THR A 39 -7.25 5.90 -6.95
N ALA A 40 -7.46 4.59 -6.91
CA ALA A 40 -8.69 3.96 -6.48
C ALA A 40 -8.75 3.65 -4.98
N LEU A 41 -7.65 3.83 -4.26
CA LEU A 41 -7.58 3.57 -2.83
C LEU A 41 -8.52 4.51 -2.07
N ASN A 42 -9.28 3.95 -1.13
CA ASN A 42 -9.98 4.73 -0.13
C ASN A 42 -8.96 5.19 0.93
N PHE A 43 -8.74 6.50 1.06
CA PHE A 43 -7.82 7.04 2.06
C PHE A 43 -8.44 7.18 3.44
N ILE A 44 -9.77 7.15 3.56
CA ILE A 44 -10.45 7.34 4.86
C ILE A 44 -10.08 6.18 5.79
N GLY A 45 -9.76 6.48 7.02
CA GLY A 45 -9.24 5.53 7.99
C GLY A 45 -7.75 5.19 7.84
N GLY A 46 -7.11 5.62 6.73
CA GLY A 46 -5.69 5.37 6.50
C GLY A 46 -4.80 6.07 7.52
N THR A 47 -3.74 5.39 7.96
CA THR A 47 -2.72 5.89 8.89
C THR A 47 -1.48 6.39 8.14
N PRO A 48 -0.56 7.13 8.78
CA PRO A 48 0.73 7.48 8.18
C PRO A 48 1.51 6.27 7.66
N PHE A 49 1.46 5.13 8.37
CA PHE A 49 2.11 3.88 7.94
C PHE A 49 1.51 3.35 6.64
N LEU A 50 0.17 3.27 6.56
CA LEU A 50 -0.54 2.84 5.35
C LEU A 50 -0.26 3.77 4.16
N LEU A 51 -0.18 5.08 4.39
CA LEU A 51 0.13 6.05 3.35
C LEU A 51 1.59 5.96 2.86
N ALA A 52 2.53 5.65 3.76
CA ALA A 52 3.92 5.35 3.39
C ALA A 52 4.00 4.07 2.53
N ALA A 53 3.26 3.02 2.89
CA ALA A 53 3.11 1.80 2.10
C ALA A 53 2.56 2.10 0.70
N ARG A 54 1.56 2.99 0.57
CA ARG A 54 0.99 3.42 -0.72
C ARG A 54 2.01 4.03 -1.67
N THR A 55 3.01 4.70 -1.13
CA THR A 55 4.09 5.31 -1.93
C THR A 55 5.32 4.43 -2.04
N ALA A 56 5.25 3.17 -1.59
CA ALA A 56 6.37 2.22 -1.52
C ALA A 56 7.61 2.80 -0.80
N ASP A 57 7.37 3.64 0.23
CA ASP A 57 8.45 4.28 1.00
C ASP A 57 8.83 3.41 2.20
N ALA A 58 9.60 2.37 1.95
CA ALA A 58 10.04 1.43 2.98
C ALA A 58 10.86 2.11 4.09
N GLU A 59 11.62 3.16 3.77
CA GLU A 59 12.38 3.91 4.77
C GLU A 59 11.44 4.64 5.74
N TYR A 60 10.37 5.25 5.21
CA TYR A 60 9.37 5.93 6.04
C TYR A 60 8.53 4.92 6.85
N MET A 61 8.14 3.79 6.24
CA MET A 61 7.45 2.70 6.93
C MET A 61 8.28 2.18 8.12
N ARG A 62 9.58 1.93 7.90
CA ARG A 62 10.51 1.48 8.95
C ARG A 62 10.63 2.49 10.08
N LEU A 63 10.80 3.77 9.74
CA LEU A 63 10.83 4.85 10.72
C LEU A 63 9.57 4.87 11.59
N LEU A 64 8.38 4.79 10.98
CA LEU A 64 7.11 4.83 11.70
C LEU A 64 6.96 3.62 12.63
N ALA A 65 7.28 2.41 12.16
CA ALA A 65 7.23 1.20 12.97
C ALA A 65 8.21 1.24 14.16
N GLU A 66 9.46 1.68 13.94
CA GLU A 66 10.46 1.89 15.00
C GLU A 66 10.00 2.87 16.08
N LEU A 67 9.22 3.87 15.71
CA LEU A 67 8.69 4.87 16.63
C LEU A 67 7.37 4.44 17.30
N GLY A 68 6.82 3.28 16.96
CA GLY A 68 5.66 2.69 17.60
C GLY A 68 4.33 2.87 16.86
N ALA A 69 4.37 3.21 15.57
CA ALA A 69 3.16 3.12 14.74
C ALA A 69 2.69 1.66 14.65
N ASP A 70 1.38 1.46 14.70
CA ASP A 70 0.78 0.14 14.50
C ASP A 70 0.64 -0.16 13.00
N PRO A 71 1.40 -1.12 12.43
CA PRO A 71 1.35 -1.46 11.02
C PRO A 71 0.09 -2.24 10.62
N HIS A 72 -0.66 -2.79 11.60
CA HIS A 72 -1.85 -3.62 11.35
C HIS A 72 -3.12 -2.80 11.16
N LEU A 73 -3.08 -1.48 11.36
CA LEU A 73 -4.24 -0.62 11.16
C LEU A 73 -4.60 -0.50 9.67
N THR A 74 -5.85 -0.83 9.34
CA THR A 74 -6.42 -0.76 7.99
C THR A 74 -7.11 0.58 7.73
N ASN A 75 -7.44 0.88 6.46
CA ASN A 75 -8.39 1.94 6.10
C ASN A 75 -9.84 1.49 6.36
N GLU A 76 -10.84 2.31 5.99
CA GLU A 76 -12.27 1.97 6.15
C GLU A 76 -12.73 0.78 5.30
N ASP A 77 -12.05 0.46 4.21
CA ASP A 77 -12.36 -0.69 3.36
C ASP A 77 -11.65 -1.97 3.85
N SER A 78 -11.08 -1.97 5.05
CA SER A 78 -10.26 -3.06 5.61
C SER A 78 -8.99 -3.38 4.83
N SER A 79 -8.55 -2.49 3.91
CA SER A 79 -7.32 -2.71 3.15
C SER A 79 -6.09 -2.56 4.06
N THR A 80 -5.19 -3.55 4.04
CA THR A 80 -3.96 -3.57 4.84
C THR A 80 -2.82 -2.82 4.16
N ALA A 81 -1.79 -2.43 4.95
CA ALA A 81 -0.59 -1.81 4.40
C ALA A 81 0.17 -2.74 3.42
N LEU A 82 0.11 -4.07 3.61
CA LEU A 82 0.69 -5.04 2.68
C LEU A 82 -0.02 -5.00 1.31
N MET A 83 -1.36 -5.03 1.30
CA MET A 83 -2.14 -4.90 0.05
C MET A 83 -1.80 -3.62 -0.69
N VAL A 84 -1.74 -2.53 0.05
CA VAL A 84 -1.49 -1.18 -0.49
C VAL A 84 -0.07 -1.05 -1.01
N ALA A 85 0.93 -1.59 -0.30
CA ALA A 85 2.32 -1.66 -0.77
C ALA A 85 2.43 -2.48 -2.06
N ALA A 86 1.72 -3.62 -2.15
CA ALA A 86 1.71 -4.47 -3.34
C ALA A 86 1.04 -3.80 -4.56
N GLY A 87 0.33 -2.69 -4.38
CA GLY A 87 -0.26 -1.92 -5.48
C GLY A 87 -1.78 -1.81 -5.46
N LEU A 88 -2.44 -2.23 -4.37
CA LEU A 88 -3.89 -2.05 -4.26
C LEU A 88 -4.27 -0.57 -4.39
N GLY A 89 -5.30 -0.30 -5.19
CA GLY A 89 -5.73 1.06 -5.49
C GLY A 89 -5.01 1.71 -6.67
N THR A 90 -4.09 1.02 -7.35
CA THR A 90 -3.48 1.48 -8.61
C THR A 90 -4.55 1.61 -9.69
N SER A 91 -4.62 2.80 -10.32
CA SER A 91 -5.50 3.07 -11.46
C SER A 91 -4.72 3.22 -12.76
N SER A 92 -3.48 3.65 -12.69
CA SER A 92 -2.57 3.89 -13.83
C SER A 92 -1.18 3.38 -13.45
N PRO A 93 -0.82 2.13 -13.80
CA PRO A 93 0.43 1.51 -13.33
C PRO A 93 1.70 2.34 -13.60
N GLY A 94 1.77 3.03 -14.73
CA GLY A 94 2.93 3.85 -15.10
C GLY A 94 3.03 5.20 -14.38
N GLU A 95 1.97 5.63 -13.69
CA GLU A 95 1.89 6.91 -12.98
C GLU A 95 1.92 6.73 -11.45
N ASP A 96 1.82 5.49 -11.00
CA ASP A 96 1.79 5.15 -9.57
C ASP A 96 3.19 5.29 -8.96
N PRO A 97 3.30 5.82 -7.74
CA PRO A 97 4.60 5.98 -7.08
C PRO A 97 5.25 4.64 -6.77
N GLY A 98 6.57 4.65 -6.74
CA GLY A 98 7.42 3.50 -6.40
C GLY A 98 7.83 2.70 -7.63
N THR A 99 9.15 2.52 -7.79
CA THR A 99 9.75 1.55 -8.71
C THR A 99 9.47 0.12 -8.18
N GLU A 100 9.59 -0.88 -9.05
CA GLU A 100 9.43 -2.28 -8.62
C GLU A 100 10.38 -2.66 -7.47
N ALA A 101 11.60 -2.12 -7.44
CA ALA A 101 12.57 -2.36 -6.36
C ALA A 101 12.08 -1.78 -5.02
N GLU A 102 11.56 -0.54 -5.02
CA GLU A 102 10.98 0.09 -3.82
C GLU A 102 9.73 -0.64 -3.34
N VAL A 103 8.89 -1.12 -4.26
CA VAL A 103 7.71 -1.94 -3.92
C VAL A 103 8.14 -3.26 -3.28
N ILE A 104 9.17 -3.94 -3.82
CA ILE A 104 9.71 -5.17 -3.21
C ILE A 104 10.15 -4.91 -1.77
N GLU A 105 10.89 -3.82 -1.53
CA GLU A 105 11.36 -3.48 -0.19
C GLU A 105 10.19 -3.18 0.77
N ALA A 106 9.18 -2.44 0.32
CA ALA A 106 8.00 -2.13 1.13
C ALA A 106 7.15 -3.37 1.44
N VAL A 107 6.94 -4.26 0.47
CA VAL A 107 6.20 -5.51 0.65
C VAL A 107 6.95 -6.44 1.60
N GLN A 108 8.29 -6.60 1.42
CA GLN A 108 9.10 -7.41 2.31
C GLN A 108 9.05 -6.89 3.74
N LEU A 109 9.18 -5.57 3.94
CA LEU A 109 9.06 -4.96 5.27
C LEU A 109 7.69 -5.21 5.90
N ALA A 110 6.62 -5.13 5.13
CA ALA A 110 5.27 -5.42 5.63
C ALA A 110 5.14 -6.89 6.08
N LEU A 111 5.70 -7.83 5.32
CA LEU A 111 5.74 -9.26 5.69
C LEU A 111 6.60 -9.49 6.95
N ASP A 112 7.77 -8.85 7.04
CA ASP A 112 8.68 -8.96 8.19
C ASP A 112 8.04 -8.40 9.48
N LEU A 113 7.14 -7.42 9.36
CA LEU A 113 6.34 -6.88 10.46
C LEU A 113 5.12 -7.76 10.82
N GLY A 114 4.94 -8.89 10.14
CA GLY A 114 3.91 -9.88 10.44
C GLY A 114 2.52 -9.53 9.90
N LEU A 115 2.42 -8.68 8.86
CA LEU A 115 1.14 -8.43 8.22
C LEU A 115 0.63 -9.70 7.54
N ASP A 116 -0.66 -9.96 7.67
CA ASP A 116 -1.29 -11.16 7.11
C ASP A 116 -1.26 -11.13 5.58
N ILE A 117 -0.56 -12.12 5.00
CA ILE A 117 -0.39 -12.27 3.56
C ILE A 117 -1.69 -12.63 2.85
N ASP A 118 -2.59 -13.31 3.55
CA ASP A 118 -3.87 -13.78 3.05
C ASP A 118 -5.05 -12.88 3.46
N ALA A 119 -4.75 -11.70 4.01
CA ALA A 119 -5.79 -10.73 4.33
C ALA A 119 -6.66 -10.42 3.10
N VAL A 120 -7.97 -10.28 3.31
CA VAL A 120 -8.97 -9.94 2.29
C VAL A 120 -9.70 -8.68 2.75
N ASP A 121 -9.77 -7.66 1.92
CA ASP A 121 -10.51 -6.45 2.24
C ASP A 121 -12.02 -6.58 1.98
N ASP A 122 -12.79 -5.55 2.31
CA ASP A 122 -14.26 -5.55 2.16
C ASP A 122 -14.73 -5.67 0.71
N LYS A 123 -13.81 -5.47 -0.27
CA LYS A 123 -14.07 -5.62 -1.70
C LYS A 123 -13.64 -6.99 -2.25
N GLY A 124 -13.16 -7.88 -1.38
CA GLY A 124 -12.64 -9.18 -1.77
C GLY A 124 -11.27 -9.11 -2.43
N GLU A 125 -10.51 -8.04 -2.19
CA GLU A 125 -9.18 -7.84 -2.77
C GLU A 125 -8.08 -8.28 -1.79
N THR A 126 -6.95 -8.74 -2.31
CA THR A 126 -5.78 -9.21 -1.58
C THR A 126 -4.52 -8.50 -2.06
N ALA A 127 -3.37 -8.73 -1.44
CA ALA A 127 -2.08 -8.24 -1.92
C ALA A 127 -1.79 -8.70 -3.37
N MET A 128 -2.23 -9.92 -3.74
CA MET A 128 -2.08 -10.46 -5.10
C MET A 128 -2.89 -9.68 -6.15
N HIS A 129 -4.10 -9.20 -5.79
CA HIS A 129 -4.88 -8.29 -6.65
C HIS A 129 -4.12 -6.97 -6.84
N GLY A 130 -3.51 -6.42 -5.78
CA GLY A 130 -2.67 -5.24 -5.85
C GLY A 130 -1.51 -5.39 -6.82
N ALA A 131 -0.76 -6.49 -6.72
CA ALA A 131 0.36 -6.80 -7.62
C ALA A 131 -0.08 -6.92 -9.10
N ALA A 132 -1.28 -7.49 -9.33
CA ALA A 132 -1.87 -7.57 -10.66
C ALA A 132 -2.27 -6.20 -11.22
N TYR A 133 -2.89 -5.32 -10.41
CA TYR A 133 -3.24 -3.95 -10.83
C TYR A 133 -2.01 -3.12 -11.22
N LYS A 134 -0.92 -3.29 -10.51
CA LYS A 134 0.32 -2.55 -10.77
C LYS A 134 1.25 -3.21 -11.80
N HIS A 135 0.88 -4.40 -12.31
CA HIS A 135 1.66 -5.18 -13.28
C HIS A 135 3.08 -5.51 -12.79
N LEU A 136 3.20 -6.00 -11.55
CA LEU A 136 4.48 -6.28 -10.89
C LEU A 136 4.72 -7.80 -10.75
N PRO A 137 5.28 -8.48 -11.76
CA PRO A 137 5.46 -9.94 -11.75
C PRO A 137 6.38 -10.42 -10.62
N ARG A 138 7.38 -9.62 -10.20
CA ARG A 138 8.27 -9.99 -9.10
C ARG A 138 7.56 -9.93 -7.74
N ILE A 139 6.56 -9.06 -7.59
CA ILE A 139 5.73 -9.04 -6.37
C ILE A 139 4.80 -10.26 -6.35
N VAL A 140 4.24 -10.65 -7.49
CA VAL A 140 3.46 -11.91 -7.60
C VAL A 140 4.32 -13.11 -7.15
N ALA A 141 5.57 -13.22 -7.66
CA ALA A 141 6.49 -14.27 -7.26
C ALA A 141 6.83 -14.21 -5.76
N LEU A 142 7.17 -13.01 -5.24
CA LEU A 142 7.49 -12.80 -3.84
C LEU A 142 6.36 -13.22 -2.91
N LEU A 143 5.11 -12.83 -3.20
CA LEU A 143 3.95 -13.23 -2.40
C LEU A 143 3.70 -14.74 -2.46
N ALA A 144 3.83 -15.36 -3.65
CA ALA A 144 3.69 -16.80 -3.80
C ALA A 144 4.79 -17.58 -3.04
N ASP A 145 6.05 -17.15 -3.14
CA ASP A 145 7.18 -17.74 -2.45
C ASP A 145 7.08 -17.56 -0.92
N ALA A 146 6.47 -16.47 -0.47
CA ALA A 146 6.17 -16.22 0.94
C ALA A 146 4.96 -17.03 1.47
N GLY A 147 4.28 -17.79 0.61
CA GLY A 147 3.24 -18.73 1.00
C GLY A 147 1.81 -18.20 0.91
N ALA A 148 1.54 -17.16 0.10
CA ALA A 148 0.17 -16.70 -0.15
C ALA A 148 -0.73 -17.84 -0.64
N ASP A 149 -1.87 -18.06 0.04
CA ASP A 149 -2.78 -19.17 -0.25
C ASP A 149 -3.59 -18.90 -1.53
N ILE A 150 -3.41 -19.80 -2.52
CA ILE A 150 -4.12 -19.72 -3.81
C ILE A 150 -5.65 -19.81 -3.63
N ASP A 151 -6.13 -20.55 -2.65
CA ASP A 151 -7.57 -20.69 -2.38
C ASP A 151 -8.17 -19.41 -1.79
N VAL A 152 -7.32 -18.49 -1.32
CA VAL A 152 -7.71 -17.16 -0.88
C VAL A 152 -7.60 -16.15 -2.01
N TRP A 153 -6.39 -15.95 -2.58
CA TRP A 153 -6.16 -14.86 -3.52
C TRP A 153 -6.73 -15.10 -4.92
N HIS A 154 -7.02 -16.35 -5.32
CA HIS A 154 -7.61 -16.64 -6.65
C HIS A 154 -9.13 -16.42 -6.70
N ARG A 155 -9.73 -15.87 -5.66
CA ARG A 155 -11.16 -15.54 -5.63
C ARG A 155 -11.46 -14.28 -6.42
N LYS A 156 -12.72 -14.16 -6.83
CA LYS A 156 -13.20 -12.95 -7.51
C LYS A 156 -13.45 -11.86 -6.47
N ASN A 157 -12.96 -10.66 -6.76
CA ASN A 157 -13.31 -9.47 -6.01
C ASN A 157 -14.77 -9.01 -6.29
N GLU A 158 -15.22 -7.91 -5.66
CA GLU A 158 -16.58 -7.34 -5.84
C GLU A 158 -16.95 -7.06 -7.31
N ARG A 159 -15.93 -6.90 -8.20
CA ARG A 159 -16.11 -6.66 -9.63
C ARG A 159 -16.11 -7.92 -10.47
N GLY A 160 -16.04 -9.07 -9.83
CA GLY A 160 -15.99 -10.36 -10.50
C GLY A 160 -14.64 -10.71 -11.12
N ALA A 161 -13.57 -9.99 -10.80
CA ALA A 161 -12.23 -10.19 -11.35
C ALA A 161 -11.33 -10.96 -10.35
N THR A 162 -10.57 -11.91 -10.87
CA THR A 162 -9.41 -12.51 -10.17
C THR A 162 -8.14 -11.75 -10.53
N PRO A 163 -7.01 -11.92 -9.80
CA PRO A 163 -5.72 -11.34 -10.19
C PRO A 163 -5.34 -11.63 -11.65
N LEU A 164 -5.61 -12.84 -12.16
CA LEU A 164 -5.35 -13.18 -13.56
C LEU A 164 -6.22 -12.35 -14.52
N ASN A 165 -7.51 -12.17 -14.22
CA ASN A 165 -8.37 -11.32 -15.04
C ASN A 165 -7.88 -9.88 -15.09
N ILE A 166 -7.40 -9.36 -13.95
CA ILE A 166 -6.82 -8.02 -13.85
C ILE A 166 -5.55 -7.92 -14.69
N ALA A 167 -4.64 -8.89 -14.58
CA ALA A 167 -3.38 -8.91 -15.30
C ALA A 167 -3.55 -8.96 -16.83
N VAL A 168 -4.62 -9.59 -17.34
CA VAL A 168 -4.92 -9.64 -18.79
C VAL A 168 -5.80 -8.47 -19.27
N GLY A 169 -6.07 -7.46 -18.43
CA GLY A 169 -6.70 -6.21 -18.85
C GLY A 169 -8.12 -5.96 -18.35
N MET A 170 -8.68 -6.77 -17.46
CA MET A 170 -9.92 -6.41 -16.76
C MET A 170 -9.68 -5.28 -15.76
N HIS A 171 -9.31 -4.12 -16.29
CA HIS A 171 -9.22 -2.89 -15.54
C HIS A 171 -10.55 -2.13 -15.55
N ARG A 172 -10.68 -1.16 -14.65
CA ARG A 172 -11.82 -0.26 -14.58
C ARG A 172 -12.24 0.25 -15.96
N GLY A 173 -13.36 -0.24 -16.47
CA GLY A 173 -14.09 0.40 -17.57
C GLY A 173 -13.45 0.35 -18.94
N MET A 174 -12.39 -0.39 -19.15
CA MET A 174 -11.99 -0.78 -20.51
C MET A 174 -12.62 -2.12 -20.85
N ASN A 175 -13.77 -2.08 -21.52
CA ASN A 175 -14.19 -3.18 -22.36
C ASN A 175 -13.20 -3.23 -23.51
N ILE A 176 -12.38 -4.30 -23.56
CA ILE A 176 -11.61 -4.65 -24.75
C ILE A 176 -12.59 -5.20 -25.79
#